data_0903605bdccb17ae57f91cfa87622d1d
#
_entry.id   0903605bdccb17ae57f91cfa87622d1d
#
_cell.length_a   1.000
_cell.length_b   1.000
_cell.length_c   1.000
_cell.angle_alpha   90.00
_cell.angle_beta   90.00
_cell.angle_gamma   90.00
#
_symmetry.space_group_name_H-M   'P 1'
#
loop_
_entity.id
_entity.type
_entity.pdbx_description
1 polymer ?
#
loop_
_entity_poly.entity_id
_entity_poly.type
_entity_poly.pdbx_seq_one_letter_code
_entity_poly.pdbx_strand_id
1 'polypeptide(L)'
;MTKNLIFYILIIFFLHQSCTEKVKKDETSSTINKIEEPTLFTLLSEHETKVTFQNTLKEGLNANVLVYEYLYNGGGVATGDFNNDGLQDLYFTSNMGENKFYLNEGNFTFKDVTSISKVAGRPGPWKTGITSADVNGDGKLDLYLCYSGALPDAKRKNQLFINQGNDANNVPIFKEQAEEYGLASAAFSNQGYFFDYDKDGDLDMLLLNHNPKSLPVLNEVSTKQFLKKDDPNQGIRLFEQKNEKFYDITQKAGISGSALTYGLGIGISDINNDGWQDFYVSNDYTVPDYLYINNKNGTFTDQLGDQMGHTSHFSMGNNVADINNDGLQDIFTLDMLPKDNKRQKLLLSPDNYEKFDLNIRSGFHHQYMRNMLQLNNGDNSFSEVGQLAGISNTDWSWAPLFADFDNDGFKDLFITNGYFRDYTNLDFINYMDSFVQSKGRLQRQDVLELIKEMPASNLTNFYYTNKDGVHFNDQSQEAGIAQPANSNGAIYTDLDNDGDLDLVINNINKPAFIYRNDTQKGNGNFLNIQLKGNQKNTHGIGSKISIYAKGKTQVLEQMPTRGYLSTVSSILHF
;
A
#
# COMPACT_ATOMS: atom_id res chain seq x y z
N MET A 1 -6.46 -72.73 -20.03
CA MET A 1 -5.57 -71.91 -19.14
C MET A 1 -4.26 -71.52 -19.79
N THR A 2 -3.97 -71.86 -21.02
CA THR A 2 -2.61 -71.65 -21.64
C THR A 2 -2.56 -70.55 -22.72
N LYS A 3 -3.68 -69.97 -23.13
CA LYS A 3 -3.69 -68.86 -24.13
C LYS A 3 -3.56 -67.44 -23.51
N ASN A 4 -3.95 -67.27 -22.26
CA ASN A 4 -3.88 -65.93 -21.64
C ASN A 4 -2.50 -65.64 -21.00
N LEU A 5 -1.72 -66.66 -20.76
CA LEU A 5 -0.37 -66.50 -20.19
C LEU A 5 0.66 -66.04 -21.22
N ILE A 6 0.48 -66.37 -22.50
CA ILE A 6 1.36 -65.94 -23.61
C ILE A 6 1.10 -64.48 -23.96
N PHE A 7 -0.09 -63.99 -23.79
CA PHE A 7 -0.41 -62.57 -24.05
C PHE A 7 0.17 -61.62 -23.02
N TYR A 8 0.21 -62.03 -21.75
CA TYR A 8 0.86 -61.25 -20.68
C TYR A 8 2.39 -61.25 -20.74
N ILE A 9 3.02 -62.30 -21.23
CA ILE A 9 4.46 -62.39 -21.42
C ILE A 9 4.89 -61.54 -22.62
N LEU A 10 4.11 -61.41 -23.66
CA LEU A 10 4.37 -60.52 -24.81
C LEU A 10 4.23 -59.03 -24.46
N ILE A 11 3.34 -58.64 -23.56
CA ILE A 11 3.20 -57.26 -23.08
C ILE A 11 4.38 -56.85 -22.17
N ILE A 12 4.90 -57.77 -21.36
CA ILE A 12 6.06 -57.48 -20.50
C ILE A 12 7.35 -57.38 -21.33
N PHE A 13 7.49 -58.06 -22.48
CA PHE A 13 8.67 -57.98 -23.35
C PHE A 13 8.69 -56.70 -24.20
N PHE A 14 7.55 -56.05 -24.46
CA PHE A 14 7.51 -54.78 -25.16
C PHE A 14 7.78 -53.55 -24.27
N LEU A 15 7.81 -53.71 -22.96
CA LEU A 15 8.10 -52.60 -22.01
C LEU A 15 9.58 -52.50 -21.64
N HIS A 16 10.49 -53.37 -22.18
CA HIS A 16 11.91 -53.36 -21.84
C HIS A 16 12.84 -52.99 -23.02
N GLN A 17 12.31 -52.50 -24.13
CA GLN A 17 13.15 -51.97 -25.25
C GLN A 17 12.86 -50.47 -25.50
N SER A 18 13.05 -49.67 -24.50
CA SER A 18 13.17 -48.24 -24.72
C SER A 18 14.29 -47.70 -23.83
N CYS A 19 15.24 -47.04 -24.47
CA CYS A 19 16.34 -46.28 -23.91
C CYS A 19 17.69 -46.95 -23.70
N THR A 20 18.42 -47.18 -24.79
CA THR A 20 19.86 -46.94 -24.84
C THR A 20 20.28 -46.50 -26.25
N GLU A 21 19.94 -45.30 -26.64
CA GLU A 21 20.72 -44.57 -27.64
C GLU A 21 21.67 -43.64 -26.90
N LYS A 22 22.96 -43.94 -27.00
CA LYS A 22 24.03 -43.03 -26.62
C LYS A 22 24.02 -41.87 -27.59
N VAL A 23 23.41 -40.75 -27.18
CA VAL A 23 23.63 -39.48 -27.88
C VAL A 23 25.06 -39.07 -27.63
N LYS A 24 25.88 -39.06 -28.71
CA LYS A 24 27.14 -38.34 -28.72
C LYS A 24 26.85 -36.87 -28.47
N LYS A 25 27.43 -36.32 -27.42
CA LYS A 25 27.54 -34.87 -27.23
C LYS A 25 28.45 -34.34 -28.32
N ASP A 26 27.88 -33.73 -29.33
CA ASP A 26 28.57 -32.71 -30.09
C ASP A 26 28.50 -31.42 -29.29
N GLU A 27 29.60 -31.04 -28.68
CA GLU A 27 29.81 -29.72 -28.09
C GLU A 27 29.98 -28.69 -29.20
N THR A 28 28.87 -28.23 -29.75
CA THR A 28 28.80 -26.93 -30.39
C THR A 28 27.91 -26.06 -29.54
N SER A 29 28.53 -25.34 -28.61
CA SER A 29 27.91 -24.25 -27.86
C SER A 29 27.54 -23.15 -28.86
N SER A 30 26.38 -23.26 -29.48
CA SER A 30 25.69 -22.09 -29.97
C SER A 30 25.06 -21.40 -28.76
N THR A 31 25.72 -20.40 -28.23
CA THR A 31 25.07 -19.34 -27.47
C THR A 31 24.03 -18.73 -28.41
N ILE A 32 22.82 -19.27 -28.37
CA ILE A 32 21.65 -18.53 -28.80
C ILE A 32 21.58 -17.41 -27.80
N ASN A 33 22.04 -16.22 -28.17
CA ASN A 33 21.61 -15.00 -27.51
C ASN A 33 20.07 -15.01 -27.61
N LYS A 34 19.40 -15.43 -26.57
CA LYS A 34 17.98 -15.14 -26.37
C LYS A 34 17.95 -13.62 -26.40
N ILE A 35 17.49 -13.03 -27.47
CA ILE A 35 17.07 -11.63 -27.45
C ILE A 35 15.96 -11.65 -26.43
N GLU A 36 16.24 -11.16 -25.23
CA GLU A 36 15.20 -10.93 -24.23
C GLU A 36 14.28 -9.90 -24.88
N GLU A 37 13.03 -10.25 -25.08
CA GLU A 37 12.05 -9.28 -25.53
C GLU A 37 11.98 -8.16 -24.49
N PRO A 38 11.90 -6.89 -24.91
CA PRO A 38 11.84 -5.78 -23.97
C PRO A 38 10.61 -5.98 -23.05
N THR A 39 10.84 -5.93 -21.75
CA THR A 39 9.78 -5.96 -20.74
C THR A 39 9.11 -4.60 -20.63
N LEU A 40 7.87 -4.55 -20.16
CA LEU A 40 7.17 -3.28 -19.92
C LEU A 40 7.92 -2.38 -18.93
N PHE A 41 8.53 -2.99 -17.90
CA PHE A 41 9.29 -2.26 -16.89
C PHE A 41 10.75 -2.72 -16.87
N THR A 42 11.65 -1.75 -16.80
CA THR A 42 13.09 -1.96 -16.62
C THR A 42 13.52 -1.44 -15.25
N LEU A 43 14.06 -2.33 -14.39
CA LEU A 43 14.63 -1.93 -13.10
C LEU A 43 15.94 -1.19 -13.31
N LEU A 44 15.99 0.08 -12.95
CA LEU A 44 17.19 0.92 -13.03
C LEU A 44 18.11 0.68 -11.83
N SER A 45 19.42 0.71 -12.09
CA SER A 45 20.43 0.56 -11.05
C SER A 45 20.65 1.85 -10.23
N GLU A 46 21.17 1.72 -9.01
CA GLU A 46 21.63 2.87 -8.19
C GLU A 46 22.72 3.69 -8.91
N HIS A 47 23.49 3.07 -9.78
CA HIS A 47 24.52 3.77 -10.56
C HIS A 47 23.90 4.71 -11.59
N GLU A 48 22.81 4.32 -12.22
CA GLU A 48 22.05 5.14 -13.17
C GLU A 48 21.29 6.23 -12.46
N THR A 49 20.48 5.86 -11.48
CA THR A 49 19.57 6.78 -10.80
C THR A 49 20.24 7.68 -9.75
N LYS A 50 21.38 7.29 -9.19
CA LYS A 50 22.03 7.90 -8.00
C LYS A 50 21.17 7.83 -6.73
N VAL A 51 20.05 7.12 -6.75
CA VAL A 51 19.22 6.87 -5.56
C VAL A 51 19.80 5.69 -4.80
N THR A 52 20.38 5.97 -3.63
CA THR A 52 21.04 4.97 -2.76
C THR A 52 20.22 4.66 -1.51
N PHE A 53 18.95 5.05 -1.49
CA PHE A 53 18.07 4.87 -0.34
C PHE A 53 17.79 3.38 -0.10
N GLN A 54 17.88 2.99 1.16
CA GLN A 54 17.48 1.69 1.66
C GLN A 54 16.79 1.84 3.02
N ASN A 55 15.60 1.30 3.19
CA ASN A 55 14.93 1.24 4.49
C ASN A 55 15.50 0.08 5.32
N THR A 56 16.61 0.35 6.03
CA THR A 56 17.32 -0.67 6.79
C THR A 56 16.69 -0.89 8.16
N LEU A 57 16.17 -2.09 8.40
CA LEU A 57 15.70 -2.55 9.70
C LEU A 57 16.76 -3.42 10.40
N LYS A 58 17.05 -3.10 11.66
CA LYS A 58 17.96 -3.87 12.50
C LYS A 58 17.16 -4.53 13.63
N GLU A 59 17.05 -5.85 13.57
CA GLU A 59 16.43 -6.64 14.61
C GLU A 59 17.31 -6.68 15.87
N GLY A 60 16.67 -6.68 17.03
CA GLY A 60 17.35 -6.73 18.32
C GLY A 60 16.39 -7.03 19.47
N LEU A 61 16.91 -7.07 20.69
CA LEU A 61 16.14 -7.41 21.90
C LEU A 61 14.93 -6.50 22.16
N ASN A 62 14.99 -5.25 21.68
CA ASN A 62 13.93 -4.24 21.88
C ASN A 62 13.20 -3.88 20.58
N ALA A 63 13.65 -4.39 19.45
CA ALA A 63 13.11 -4.11 18.13
C ALA A 63 13.03 -5.43 17.35
N ASN A 64 11.92 -6.11 17.47
CA ASN A 64 11.61 -7.36 16.79
C ASN A 64 10.11 -7.56 16.73
N VAL A 65 9.64 -8.46 15.88
CA VAL A 65 8.21 -8.69 15.63
C VAL A 65 7.46 -9.23 16.87
N LEU A 66 8.12 -9.94 17.77
CA LEU A 66 7.51 -10.45 19.01
C LEU A 66 7.28 -9.35 20.06
N VAL A 67 7.92 -8.18 19.89
CA VAL A 67 7.75 -6.99 20.75
C VAL A 67 6.83 -5.96 20.11
N TYR A 68 6.90 -5.83 18.78
CA TYR A 68 6.11 -4.88 18.00
C TYR A 68 5.74 -5.51 16.66
N GLU A 69 4.49 -5.97 16.52
CA GLU A 69 4.01 -6.72 15.35
C GLU A 69 4.12 -5.91 14.05
N TYR A 70 3.98 -4.58 14.11
CA TYR A 70 4.12 -3.68 12.95
C TYR A 70 5.59 -3.31 12.60
N LEU A 71 6.57 -4.11 13.08
CA LEU A 71 7.98 -3.84 12.80
C LEU A 71 8.31 -3.88 11.30
N TYR A 72 7.63 -4.73 10.53
CA TYR A 72 7.92 -4.93 9.11
C TYR A 72 6.91 -4.28 8.16
N ASN A 73 6.09 -3.36 8.67
CA ASN A 73 5.12 -2.63 7.84
C ASN A 73 5.77 -1.64 6.87
N GLY A 74 7.06 -1.38 7.03
CA GLY A 74 7.86 -0.59 6.09
C GLY A 74 7.61 0.90 6.16
N GLY A 75 8.00 1.58 5.08
CA GLY A 75 7.89 3.02 4.92
C GLY A 75 7.25 3.41 3.60
N GLY A 76 6.89 4.69 3.47
CA GLY A 76 6.25 5.25 2.29
C GLY A 76 7.21 5.91 1.31
N VAL A 77 6.66 6.33 0.19
CA VAL A 77 7.29 7.18 -0.83
C VAL A 77 6.33 8.31 -1.15
N ALA A 78 6.83 9.53 -1.33
CA ALA A 78 6.06 10.63 -1.91
C ALA A 78 6.78 11.18 -3.13
N THR A 79 6.01 11.63 -4.11
CA THR A 79 6.51 12.35 -5.27
C THR A 79 5.79 13.68 -5.44
N GLY A 80 6.41 14.58 -6.18
CA GLY A 80 5.88 15.89 -6.55
C GLY A 80 6.99 16.78 -7.07
N ASP A 81 6.63 17.83 -7.77
CA ASP A 81 7.54 18.89 -8.21
C ASP A 81 7.70 19.90 -7.07
N PHE A 82 8.65 19.64 -6.16
CA PHE A 82 8.82 20.46 -4.94
C PHE A 82 9.58 21.77 -5.18
N ASN A 83 10.32 21.86 -6.28
CA ASN A 83 11.07 23.05 -6.65
C ASN A 83 10.44 23.83 -7.82
N ASN A 84 9.31 23.35 -8.37
CA ASN A 84 8.58 23.92 -9.50
C ASN A 84 9.44 24.05 -10.77
N ASP A 85 10.22 22.98 -11.10
CA ASP A 85 11.01 22.92 -12.34
C ASP A 85 10.39 21.99 -13.43
N GLY A 86 9.26 21.38 -13.13
CA GLY A 86 8.51 20.50 -14.03
C GLY A 86 8.92 19.03 -13.98
N LEU A 87 9.84 18.65 -13.08
CA LEU A 87 10.24 17.26 -12.87
C LEU A 87 9.70 16.71 -11.54
N GLN A 88 9.41 15.41 -11.50
CA GLN A 88 8.91 14.79 -10.29
C GLN A 88 10.06 14.33 -9.39
N ASP A 89 10.12 14.88 -8.19
CA ASP A 89 11.09 14.58 -7.14
C ASP A 89 10.63 13.41 -6.27
N LEU A 90 11.54 12.84 -5.46
CA LEU A 90 11.24 11.66 -4.65
C LEU A 90 11.60 11.87 -3.17
N TYR A 91 10.67 11.53 -2.28
CA TYR A 91 10.93 11.50 -0.83
C TYR A 91 10.63 10.10 -0.27
N PHE A 92 11.59 9.52 0.46
CA PHE A 92 11.47 8.20 1.08
C PHE A 92 11.48 8.30 2.59
N THR A 93 10.58 7.55 3.25
CA THR A 93 10.63 7.38 4.70
C THR A 93 11.39 6.13 5.10
N SER A 94 12.18 6.22 6.17
CA SER A 94 12.93 5.11 6.74
C SER A 94 12.50 4.86 8.18
N ASN A 95 12.10 3.63 8.52
CA ASN A 95 11.62 3.30 9.86
C ASN A 95 12.69 3.54 10.95
N MET A 96 13.95 3.19 10.70
CA MET A 96 15.03 3.31 11.69
C MET A 96 16.14 4.28 11.27
N GLY A 97 16.32 4.49 9.95
CA GLY A 97 17.33 5.36 9.37
C GLY A 97 16.87 6.81 9.23
N GLU A 98 17.62 7.58 8.46
CA GLU A 98 17.20 8.91 7.99
C GLU A 98 16.30 8.76 6.78
N ASN A 99 15.30 9.63 6.66
CA ASN A 99 14.57 9.81 5.42
C ASN A 99 15.47 10.38 4.35
N LYS A 100 15.11 10.23 3.09
CA LYS A 100 15.86 10.78 1.97
C LYS A 100 14.97 11.56 1.03
N PHE A 101 15.48 12.71 0.59
CA PHE A 101 14.85 13.58 -0.38
C PHE A 101 15.78 13.78 -1.58
N TYR A 102 15.28 13.43 -2.75
CA TYR A 102 16.02 13.48 -4.00
C TYR A 102 15.33 14.40 -4.99
N LEU A 103 16.07 15.38 -5.51
CA LEU A 103 15.63 16.16 -6.66
C LEU A 103 15.93 15.41 -7.95
N ASN A 104 14.99 15.42 -8.86
CA ASN A 104 15.14 14.90 -10.21
C ASN A 104 15.92 15.89 -11.08
N GLU A 105 17.04 15.46 -11.65
CA GLU A 105 17.87 16.25 -12.57
C GLU A 105 17.59 15.89 -14.06
N GLY A 106 16.53 15.10 -14.32
CA GLY A 106 16.14 14.59 -15.62
C GLY A 106 16.82 13.26 -15.99
N ASN A 107 16.25 12.55 -16.96
CA ASN A 107 16.75 11.25 -17.45
C ASN A 107 17.03 10.24 -16.31
N PHE A 108 16.12 10.13 -15.33
CA PHE A 108 16.23 9.26 -14.16
C PHE A 108 17.49 9.50 -13.30
N THR A 109 18.09 10.67 -13.38
CA THR A 109 19.23 11.03 -12.51
C THR A 109 18.77 11.90 -11.36
N PHE A 110 19.08 11.50 -10.14
CA PHE A 110 18.59 12.16 -8.92
C PHE A 110 19.75 12.65 -8.05
N LYS A 111 19.50 13.73 -7.31
CA LYS A 111 20.45 14.34 -6.38
C LYS A 111 19.90 14.35 -4.96
N ASP A 112 20.62 13.74 -4.02
CA ASP A 112 20.27 13.80 -2.58
C ASP A 112 20.44 15.23 -2.05
N VAL A 113 19.33 15.87 -1.69
CA VAL A 113 19.28 17.22 -1.11
C VAL A 113 18.72 17.22 0.31
N THR A 114 18.56 16.06 0.93
CA THR A 114 17.95 15.88 2.26
C THR A 114 18.45 16.87 3.31
N SER A 115 19.77 17.02 3.42
CA SER A 115 20.40 17.89 4.42
C SER A 115 20.22 19.38 4.12
N ILE A 116 20.25 19.75 2.83
CA ILE A 116 20.07 21.15 2.39
C ILE A 116 18.63 21.56 2.64
N SER A 117 17.68 20.72 2.23
CA SER A 117 16.24 20.94 2.39
C SER A 117 15.75 20.82 3.84
N LYS A 118 16.55 20.25 4.75
CA LYS A 118 16.24 20.06 6.20
C LYS A 118 15.04 19.14 6.47
N VAL A 119 14.86 18.12 5.66
CA VAL A 119 13.71 17.22 5.72
C VAL A 119 14.06 15.77 6.12
N ALA A 120 15.24 15.53 6.71
CA ALA A 120 15.66 14.20 7.16
C ALA A 120 14.71 13.55 8.19
N GLY A 121 13.80 14.33 8.76
CA GLY A 121 12.97 13.92 9.88
C GLY A 121 13.73 13.95 11.21
N ARG A 122 13.01 13.64 12.28
CA ARG A 122 13.61 13.57 13.63
C ARG A 122 14.54 12.35 13.72
N PRO A 123 15.74 12.46 14.35
CA PRO A 123 16.61 11.32 14.60
C PRO A 123 15.93 10.21 15.40
N GLY A 124 16.23 8.98 15.07
CA GLY A 124 15.68 7.77 15.72
C GLY A 124 14.45 7.21 15.00
N PRO A 125 13.92 6.08 15.47
CA PRO A 125 12.71 5.45 14.91
C PRO A 125 11.46 6.20 15.42
N TRP A 126 10.31 6.05 14.90
CA TRP A 126 9.74 5.13 13.92
C TRP A 126 8.90 5.96 12.93
N LYS A 127 9.43 6.26 11.74
CA LYS A 127 8.70 6.99 10.72
C LYS A 127 7.85 5.99 9.92
N THR A 128 6.68 6.43 9.47
CA THR A 128 5.71 5.62 8.73
C THR A 128 5.36 6.28 7.40
N GLY A 129 4.15 6.79 7.24
CA GLY A 129 3.70 7.40 6.01
C GLY A 129 4.20 8.82 5.78
N ILE A 130 4.19 9.20 4.53
CA ILE A 130 4.51 10.53 4.04
C ILE A 130 3.41 11.02 3.11
N THR A 131 3.04 12.28 3.24
CA THR A 131 2.06 12.92 2.37
C THR A 131 2.60 14.23 1.85
N SER A 132 2.52 14.45 0.54
CA SER A 132 2.78 15.72 -0.10
C SER A 132 1.46 16.42 -0.43
N ALA A 133 1.30 17.67 0.03
CA ALA A 133 0.14 18.53 -0.25
C ALA A 133 0.54 19.99 -0.04
N ASP A 134 -0.13 20.91 -0.68
CA ASP A 134 -0.02 22.34 -0.39
C ASP A 134 -0.98 22.70 0.76
N VAL A 135 -0.46 22.63 2.00
CA VAL A 135 -1.29 22.73 3.21
C VAL A 135 -1.68 24.17 3.53
N ASN A 136 -0.87 25.14 3.10
CA ASN A 136 -1.08 26.57 3.39
C ASN A 136 -1.69 27.34 2.20
N GLY A 137 -1.85 26.70 1.03
CA GLY A 137 -2.43 27.31 -0.17
C GLY A 137 -1.49 28.31 -0.87
N ASP A 138 -0.15 28.14 -0.74
CA ASP A 138 0.84 29.05 -1.35
C ASP A 138 1.34 28.57 -2.73
N GLY A 139 0.84 27.43 -3.21
CA GLY A 139 1.19 26.84 -4.51
C GLY A 139 2.46 26.00 -4.48
N LYS A 140 3.02 25.70 -3.31
CA LYS A 140 4.17 24.82 -3.14
C LYS A 140 3.79 23.59 -2.35
N LEU A 141 4.33 22.45 -2.73
CA LEU A 141 4.09 21.21 -2.02
C LEU A 141 4.85 21.17 -0.69
N ASP A 142 4.12 20.90 0.39
CA ASP A 142 4.61 20.63 1.74
C ASP A 142 4.72 19.13 1.98
N LEU A 143 5.37 18.74 3.09
CA LEU A 143 5.52 17.33 3.47
C LEU A 143 4.98 17.09 4.89
N TYR A 144 4.02 16.18 5.04
CA TYR A 144 3.54 15.72 6.34
C TYR A 144 4.05 14.32 6.64
N LEU A 145 4.87 14.19 7.67
CA LEU A 145 5.55 12.96 8.08
C LEU A 145 4.95 12.39 9.36
N CYS A 146 4.48 11.16 9.29
CA CYS A 146 3.92 10.44 10.42
C CYS A 146 4.95 9.60 11.18
N TYR A 147 4.66 9.41 12.47
CA TYR A 147 5.46 8.62 13.40
C TYR A 147 4.59 7.65 14.19
N SER A 148 5.15 6.48 14.52
CA SER A 148 4.52 5.45 15.32
C SER A 148 5.54 4.70 16.19
N GLY A 149 5.29 3.42 16.48
CA GLY A 149 6.18 2.55 17.25
C GLY A 149 6.01 2.68 18.77
N ALA A 150 6.54 1.72 19.51
CA ALA A 150 6.50 1.69 20.97
C ALA A 150 7.47 2.71 21.58
N LEU A 151 7.27 3.99 21.29
CA LEU A 151 8.13 5.11 21.68
C LEU A 151 7.39 6.08 22.62
N PRO A 152 8.12 6.89 23.43
CA PRO A 152 7.53 8.01 24.18
C PRO A 152 6.90 9.06 23.25
N ASP A 153 5.84 9.71 23.71
CA ASP A 153 5.07 10.72 22.96
C ASP A 153 5.93 11.77 22.27
N ALA A 154 6.91 12.32 22.99
CA ALA A 154 7.82 13.34 22.44
C ALA A 154 8.60 12.86 21.20
N LYS A 155 8.73 11.53 21.01
CA LYS A 155 9.41 10.94 19.85
C LYS A 155 8.46 10.48 18.76
N ARG A 156 7.14 10.44 19.04
CA ARG A 156 6.12 10.09 18.06
C ARG A 156 5.43 11.30 17.43
N LYS A 157 5.66 12.54 17.92
CA LYS A 157 5.04 13.71 17.32
C LYS A 157 5.27 13.75 15.80
N ASN A 158 4.19 13.83 15.04
CA ASN A 158 4.25 14.02 13.60
C ASN A 158 4.92 15.34 13.25
N GLN A 159 5.44 15.47 12.03
CA GLN A 159 6.11 16.67 11.53
C GLN A 159 5.45 17.19 10.27
N LEU A 160 5.32 18.50 10.17
CA LEU A 160 4.86 19.20 8.98
C LEU A 160 5.98 20.13 8.50
N PHE A 161 6.52 19.85 7.34
CA PHE A 161 7.56 20.64 6.69
C PHE A 161 6.92 21.54 5.65
N ILE A 162 6.82 22.82 5.96
CA ILE A 162 6.28 23.86 5.06
C ILE A 162 7.39 24.33 4.13
N ASN A 163 7.14 24.26 2.82
CA ASN A 163 8.05 24.67 1.76
C ASN A 163 8.18 26.19 1.72
N GLN A 164 9.37 26.72 1.99
CA GLN A 164 9.67 28.16 2.02
C GLN A 164 10.09 28.70 0.64
N GLY A 165 10.07 27.88 -0.41
CA GLY A 165 10.65 28.17 -1.72
C GLY A 165 12.10 27.73 -1.84
N ASN A 166 12.69 28.00 -3.00
CA ASN A 166 14.00 27.50 -3.38
C ASN A 166 15.15 28.40 -2.94
N ASP A 167 16.30 27.79 -2.65
CA ASP A 167 17.57 28.51 -2.51
C ASP A 167 18.13 28.97 -3.88
N ALA A 168 19.33 29.57 -3.86
CA ALA A 168 19.99 30.04 -5.09
C ALA A 168 20.36 28.91 -6.10
N ASN A 169 20.33 27.66 -5.67
CA ASN A 169 20.63 26.48 -6.49
C ASN A 169 19.37 25.70 -6.90
N ASN A 170 18.20 26.31 -6.80
CA ASN A 170 16.88 25.72 -7.07
C ASN A 170 16.56 24.51 -6.17
N VAL A 171 17.09 24.48 -4.92
CA VAL A 171 16.79 23.44 -3.94
C VAL A 171 15.72 23.96 -2.98
N PRO A 172 14.56 23.25 -2.81
CA PRO A 172 13.51 23.68 -1.92
C PRO A 172 13.96 23.58 -0.45
N ILE A 173 13.68 24.63 0.32
CA ILE A 173 14.01 24.74 1.74
C ILE A 173 12.73 24.64 2.56
N PHE A 174 12.72 23.76 3.55
CA PHE A 174 11.56 23.54 4.38
C PHE A 174 11.77 24.01 5.82
N LYS A 175 10.66 24.37 6.47
CA LYS A 175 10.58 24.69 7.91
C LYS A 175 9.58 23.77 8.59
N GLU A 176 9.98 23.09 9.65
CA GLU A 176 9.07 22.26 10.45
C GLU A 176 8.14 23.14 11.28
N GLN A 177 6.81 22.98 11.12
CA GLN A 177 5.78 23.82 11.72
C GLN A 177 4.55 23.04 12.23
N ALA A 178 4.65 21.74 12.48
CA ALA A 178 3.49 20.93 12.92
C ALA A 178 2.82 21.46 14.19
N GLU A 179 3.60 21.95 15.16
CA GLU A 179 3.06 22.56 16.39
C GLU A 179 2.29 23.87 16.10
N GLU A 180 2.79 24.68 15.16
CA GLU A 180 2.17 25.96 14.79
C GLU A 180 0.79 25.73 14.12
N TYR A 181 0.71 24.67 13.29
CA TYR A 181 -0.52 24.27 12.59
C TYR A 181 -1.46 23.39 13.42
N GLY A 182 -1.05 22.89 14.59
CA GLY A 182 -1.86 21.97 15.40
C GLY A 182 -1.83 20.53 14.93
N LEU A 183 -0.87 20.15 14.10
CA LEU A 183 -0.71 18.82 13.49
C LEU A 183 0.39 17.95 14.10
N ALA A 184 1.02 18.41 15.22
CA ALA A 184 2.07 17.67 15.92
C ALA A 184 1.48 16.52 16.79
N SER A 185 0.58 15.72 16.25
CA SER A 185 -0.02 14.58 16.95
C SER A 185 1.06 13.59 17.41
N ALA A 186 0.97 13.12 18.67
CA ALA A 186 1.83 12.06 19.22
C ALA A 186 1.13 10.68 19.19
N ALA A 187 0.07 10.52 18.43
CA ALA A 187 -0.63 9.27 18.22
C ALA A 187 0.25 8.22 17.55
N PHE A 188 -0.22 6.99 17.47
CA PHE A 188 0.45 5.93 16.70
C PHE A 188 0.03 6.06 15.22
N SER A 189 0.60 7.05 14.54
CA SER A 189 0.12 7.48 13.23
C SER A 189 0.74 6.66 12.10
N ASN A 190 -0.11 6.25 11.15
CA ASN A 190 0.31 5.63 9.91
C ASN A 190 0.48 6.67 8.80
N GLN A 191 -0.56 7.44 8.48
CA GLN A 191 -0.51 8.44 7.42
C GLN A 191 -1.56 9.54 7.64
N GLY A 192 -1.30 10.77 7.16
CA GLY A 192 -2.27 11.85 7.04
C GLY A 192 -2.79 11.95 5.61
N TYR A 193 -4.08 12.27 5.44
CA TYR A 193 -4.75 12.38 4.15
C TYR A 193 -5.40 13.76 4.09
N PHE A 194 -4.93 14.62 3.17
CA PHE A 194 -5.47 15.96 3.00
C PHE A 194 -6.57 15.98 1.94
N PHE A 195 -7.69 16.61 2.26
CA PHE A 195 -8.85 16.79 1.36
C PHE A 195 -9.77 17.88 1.88
N ASP A 196 -10.61 18.42 1.03
CA ASP A 196 -11.61 19.45 1.36
C ASP A 196 -12.94 18.76 1.67
N TYR A 197 -13.19 18.39 2.97
CA TYR A 197 -14.32 17.55 3.34
C TYR A 197 -15.65 18.31 3.36
N ASP A 198 -15.64 19.63 3.58
CA ASP A 198 -16.83 20.48 3.72
C ASP A 198 -16.99 21.53 2.60
N LYS A 199 -16.09 21.49 1.62
CA LYS A 199 -16.08 22.35 0.43
C LYS A 199 -15.95 23.84 0.73
N ASP A 200 -15.22 24.17 1.80
CA ASP A 200 -14.93 25.58 2.11
C ASP A 200 -13.69 26.11 1.37
N GLY A 201 -12.95 25.23 0.67
CA GLY A 201 -11.87 25.55 -0.24
C GLY A 201 -10.49 25.51 0.39
N ASP A 202 -10.35 25.14 1.66
CA ASP A 202 -9.06 24.78 2.24
C ASP A 202 -8.94 23.25 2.48
N LEU A 203 -7.76 22.77 2.82
CA LEU A 203 -7.53 21.35 3.00
C LEU A 203 -7.61 20.97 4.46
N ASP A 204 -8.48 20.04 4.78
CA ASP A 204 -8.60 19.36 6.04
C ASP A 204 -7.75 18.09 6.06
N MET A 205 -7.66 17.39 7.20
CA MET A 205 -6.85 16.19 7.30
C MET A 205 -7.52 15.06 8.07
N LEU A 206 -7.63 13.89 7.43
CA LEU A 206 -7.81 12.61 8.14
C LEU A 206 -6.44 12.09 8.58
N LEU A 207 -6.28 11.77 9.87
CA LEU A 207 -5.11 11.11 10.41
C LEU A 207 -5.44 9.67 10.74
N LEU A 208 -4.84 8.74 10.01
CA LEU A 208 -4.96 7.32 10.25
C LEU A 208 -3.99 6.88 11.33
N ASN A 209 -4.54 6.37 12.42
CA ASN A 209 -3.79 5.81 13.52
C ASN A 209 -4.08 4.31 13.68
N HIS A 210 -3.28 3.63 14.47
CA HIS A 210 -3.47 2.22 14.80
C HIS A 210 -3.16 1.93 16.26
N ASN A 211 -3.77 0.88 16.80
CA ASN A 211 -3.39 0.37 18.10
C ASN A 211 -2.03 -0.39 17.98
N PRO A 212 -0.99 0.01 18.72
CA PRO A 212 0.33 -0.65 18.62
C PRO A 212 0.41 -1.98 19.36
N LYS A 213 -0.68 -2.40 20.01
CA LYS A 213 -0.77 -3.65 20.79
C LYS A 213 -1.58 -4.67 20.03
N SER A 214 -1.24 -5.94 20.20
CA SER A 214 -2.04 -7.05 19.71
C SER A 214 -3.50 -6.93 20.13
N LEU A 215 -4.41 -7.47 19.31
CA LEU A 215 -5.84 -7.48 19.60
C LEU A 215 -6.10 -8.14 20.98
N PRO A 216 -6.80 -7.47 21.91
CA PRO A 216 -7.13 -8.06 23.19
C PRO A 216 -8.09 -9.24 23.03
N VAL A 217 -8.13 -10.13 24.03
CA VAL A 217 -9.18 -11.16 24.08
C VAL A 217 -10.52 -10.50 24.26
N LEU A 218 -11.38 -10.60 23.26
CA LEU A 218 -12.68 -9.94 23.19
C LEU A 218 -13.82 -10.91 23.48
N ASN A 219 -14.91 -10.39 23.98
CA ASN A 219 -16.23 -11.02 24.06
C ASN A 219 -17.29 -9.97 23.68
N GLU A 220 -18.54 -10.37 23.50
CA GLU A 220 -19.60 -9.47 23.03
C GLU A 220 -19.73 -8.17 23.85
N VAL A 221 -19.58 -8.23 25.16
CA VAL A 221 -19.72 -7.08 26.05
C VAL A 221 -18.50 -6.17 25.95
N SER A 222 -17.30 -6.74 26.07
CA SER A 222 -16.05 -5.96 26.02
C SER A 222 -15.83 -5.34 24.66
N THR A 223 -16.16 -6.06 23.55
CA THR A 223 -16.06 -5.54 22.20
C THR A 223 -16.91 -4.30 21.99
N LYS A 224 -18.20 -4.36 22.38
CA LYS A 224 -19.11 -3.21 22.27
C LYS A 224 -18.68 -2.01 23.13
N GLN A 225 -17.98 -2.25 24.24
CA GLN A 225 -17.41 -1.17 25.07
C GLN A 225 -16.18 -0.55 24.39
N PHE A 226 -15.27 -1.37 23.87
CA PHE A 226 -14.06 -0.89 23.19
C PHE A 226 -14.38 -0.13 21.90
N LEU A 227 -15.34 -0.60 21.10
CA LEU A 227 -15.77 0.09 19.87
C LEU A 227 -16.31 1.50 20.14
N LYS A 228 -16.90 1.73 21.31
CA LYS A 228 -17.42 3.04 21.72
C LYS A 228 -16.40 3.91 22.46
N LYS A 229 -15.26 3.34 22.85
CA LYS A 229 -14.25 4.05 23.62
C LYS A 229 -13.39 4.88 22.66
N ASP A 230 -13.52 6.18 22.70
CA ASP A 230 -12.62 7.09 22.00
C ASP A 230 -11.21 7.05 22.58
N ASP A 231 -10.20 6.97 21.72
CA ASP A 231 -8.79 7.04 22.10
C ASP A 231 -8.03 7.91 21.06
N PRO A 232 -7.62 9.13 21.44
CA PRO A 232 -6.99 10.06 20.52
C PRO A 232 -5.61 9.60 20.01
N ASN A 233 -5.00 8.60 20.66
CA ASN A 233 -3.69 8.07 20.24
C ASN A 233 -3.80 6.87 19.28
N GLN A 234 -4.97 6.23 19.20
CA GLN A 234 -5.16 4.99 18.45
C GLN A 234 -6.23 5.11 17.37
N GLY A 235 -7.33 5.84 17.65
CA GLY A 235 -8.45 6.03 16.74
C GLY A 235 -8.14 6.96 15.57
N ILE A 236 -8.92 6.85 14.51
CA ILE A 236 -8.90 7.79 13.38
C ILE A 236 -9.24 9.19 13.88
N ARG A 237 -8.65 10.23 13.28
CA ARG A 237 -8.93 11.62 13.58
C ARG A 237 -9.23 12.43 12.33
N LEU A 238 -10.27 13.25 12.40
CA LEU A 238 -10.55 14.30 11.41
C LEU A 238 -10.20 15.65 12.02
N PHE A 239 -9.32 16.38 11.34
CA PHE A 239 -8.93 17.74 11.69
C PHE A 239 -9.48 18.71 10.66
N GLU A 240 -10.28 19.67 11.12
CA GLU A 240 -10.81 20.78 10.32
C GLU A 240 -9.80 21.93 10.33
N GLN A 241 -9.44 22.47 9.15
CA GLN A 241 -8.59 23.64 9.05
C GLN A 241 -9.42 24.93 9.24
N LYS A 242 -8.95 25.82 10.10
CA LYS A 242 -9.49 27.17 10.30
C LYS A 242 -8.38 28.17 10.56
N ASN A 243 -8.24 29.16 9.65
CA ASN A 243 -7.21 30.19 9.76
C ASN A 243 -5.80 29.61 9.93
N GLU A 244 -5.43 28.64 9.08
CA GLU A 244 -4.13 27.93 9.04
C GLU A 244 -3.85 27.11 10.32
N LYS A 245 -4.88 26.73 11.05
CA LYS A 245 -4.77 25.82 12.20
C LYS A 245 -5.78 24.69 12.08
N PHE A 246 -5.36 23.53 12.50
CA PHE A 246 -6.15 22.31 12.47
C PHE A 246 -6.72 21.97 13.85
N TYR A 247 -8.01 21.65 13.90
CA TYR A 247 -8.75 21.34 15.13
C TYR A 247 -9.41 19.96 14.99
N ASP A 248 -9.22 19.10 15.97
CA ASP A 248 -9.87 17.78 16.01
C ASP A 248 -11.39 17.93 16.15
N ILE A 249 -12.12 17.47 15.13
CA ILE A 249 -13.58 17.46 15.06
C ILE A 249 -14.16 16.05 14.94
N THR A 250 -13.37 15.02 15.16
CA THR A 250 -13.71 13.60 14.93
C THR A 250 -15.07 13.21 15.47
N GLN A 251 -15.33 13.50 16.75
CA GLN A 251 -16.60 13.15 17.39
C GLN A 251 -17.77 13.99 16.84
N LYS A 252 -17.53 15.29 16.59
CA LYS A 252 -18.53 16.20 15.99
C LYS A 252 -18.89 15.74 14.58
N ALA A 253 -17.92 15.23 13.83
CA ALA A 253 -18.12 14.70 12.48
C ALA A 253 -18.76 13.30 12.45
N GLY A 254 -19.02 12.66 13.58
CA GLY A 254 -19.64 11.34 13.64
C GLY A 254 -18.68 10.18 13.29
N ILE A 255 -17.37 10.44 13.29
CA ILE A 255 -16.35 9.43 12.98
C ILE A 255 -15.97 8.67 14.24
N SER A 256 -15.83 7.35 14.15
CA SER A 256 -15.40 6.50 15.27
C SER A 256 -13.92 6.71 15.57
N GLY A 257 -13.62 7.27 16.72
CA GLY A 257 -12.26 7.34 17.26
C GLY A 257 -11.92 6.14 18.16
N SER A 258 -12.43 4.95 17.84
CA SER A 258 -12.33 3.74 18.66
C SER A 258 -10.90 3.36 18.99
N ALA A 259 -10.68 2.92 20.25
CA ALA A 259 -9.45 2.28 20.69
C ALA A 259 -9.15 0.94 19.97
N LEU A 260 -10.16 0.33 19.33
CA LEU A 260 -10.03 -0.82 18.44
C LEU A 260 -9.87 -0.34 16.99
N THR A 261 -8.85 0.44 16.71
CA THR A 261 -8.48 0.85 15.37
C THR A 261 -7.12 0.27 15.04
N TYR A 262 -7.03 -0.44 13.92
CA TYR A 262 -5.81 -1.03 13.37
C TYR A 262 -5.63 -0.58 11.93
N GLY A 263 -5.87 0.72 11.69
CA GLY A 263 -5.94 1.30 10.35
C GLY A 263 -4.62 1.21 9.59
N LEU A 264 -4.66 0.71 8.36
CA LEU A 264 -3.52 0.57 7.46
C LEU A 264 -3.68 1.34 6.14
N GLY A 265 -4.89 1.71 5.74
CA GLY A 265 -5.13 2.51 4.54
C GLY A 265 -6.44 3.29 4.60
N ILE A 266 -6.47 4.45 3.96
CA ILE A 266 -7.69 5.21 3.66
C ILE A 266 -7.75 5.47 2.16
N GLY A 267 -8.90 5.17 1.55
CA GLY A 267 -9.24 5.58 0.19
C GLY A 267 -10.30 6.66 0.24
N ILE A 268 -10.00 7.85 -0.28
CA ILE A 268 -10.93 8.99 -0.34
C ILE A 268 -11.40 9.15 -1.77
N SER A 269 -12.71 9.29 -1.96
CA SER A 269 -13.34 9.49 -3.27
C SER A 269 -14.82 9.87 -3.11
N ASP A 270 -15.45 10.41 -4.14
CA ASP A 270 -16.90 10.56 -4.25
C ASP A 270 -17.53 9.19 -4.61
N ILE A 271 -17.69 8.34 -3.58
CA ILE A 271 -18.06 6.93 -3.74
C ILE A 271 -19.52 6.77 -4.19
N ASN A 272 -20.42 7.61 -3.70
CA ASN A 272 -21.84 7.58 -4.06
C ASN A 272 -22.19 8.51 -5.22
N ASN A 273 -21.21 9.15 -5.85
CA ASN A 273 -21.32 10.03 -7.00
C ASN A 273 -22.23 11.25 -6.75
N ASP A 274 -22.22 11.81 -5.55
CA ASP A 274 -23.04 12.96 -5.13
C ASP A 274 -22.26 14.28 -5.10
N GLY A 275 -20.99 14.23 -5.47
CA GLY A 275 -20.07 15.35 -5.55
C GLY A 275 -19.34 15.67 -4.24
N TRP A 276 -19.53 14.92 -3.15
CA TRP A 276 -18.84 15.10 -1.87
C TRP A 276 -17.87 13.94 -1.63
N GLN A 277 -16.74 14.25 -0.98
CA GLN A 277 -15.75 13.24 -0.71
C GLN A 277 -16.18 12.36 0.46
N ASP A 278 -16.25 11.05 0.20
CA ASP A 278 -16.44 9.96 1.14
C ASP A 278 -15.09 9.29 1.42
N PHE A 279 -15.04 8.33 2.35
CA PHE A 279 -13.81 7.57 2.54
C PHE A 279 -14.05 6.15 3.05
N TYR A 280 -13.19 5.23 2.57
CA TYR A 280 -13.09 3.86 3.03
C TYR A 280 -11.84 3.68 3.88
N VAL A 281 -11.93 2.95 5.00
CA VAL A 281 -10.82 2.69 5.92
C VAL A 281 -10.58 1.20 6.03
N SER A 282 -9.38 0.77 5.71
CA SER A 282 -8.91 -0.60 5.93
C SER A 282 -8.39 -0.78 7.34
N ASN A 283 -8.91 -1.76 8.08
CA ASN A 283 -8.44 -2.15 9.40
C ASN A 283 -7.85 -3.56 9.40
N ASP A 284 -6.68 -3.72 9.97
CA ASP A 284 -6.08 -5.01 10.24
C ASP A 284 -6.80 -5.77 11.37
N TYR A 285 -6.50 -7.05 11.54
CA TYR A 285 -7.15 -7.98 12.45
C TYR A 285 -8.65 -8.16 12.16
N THR A 286 -9.40 -8.63 13.14
CA THR A 286 -10.85 -8.85 13.02
C THR A 286 -11.68 -7.59 13.22
N VAL A 287 -11.06 -6.42 13.36
CA VAL A 287 -11.78 -5.15 13.46
C VAL A 287 -12.35 -4.81 12.09
N PRO A 288 -13.64 -4.42 11.99
CA PRO A 288 -14.24 -4.14 10.69
C PRO A 288 -13.61 -2.91 10.04
N ASP A 289 -13.58 -2.93 8.71
CA ASP A 289 -13.34 -1.73 7.91
C ASP A 289 -14.48 -0.73 8.12
N TYR A 290 -14.33 0.49 7.62
CA TYR A 290 -15.38 1.50 7.64
C TYR A 290 -15.61 2.07 6.24
N LEU A 291 -16.87 2.37 5.93
CA LEU A 291 -17.28 3.13 4.75
C LEU A 291 -18.05 4.37 5.21
N TYR A 292 -17.36 5.49 5.29
CA TYR A 292 -17.96 6.75 5.71
C TYR A 292 -18.47 7.55 4.53
N ILE A 293 -19.78 7.75 4.50
CA ILE A 293 -20.47 8.59 3.50
C ILE A 293 -20.70 9.98 4.09
N ASN A 294 -20.35 11.01 3.33
CA ASN A 294 -20.48 12.42 3.70
C ASN A 294 -21.95 12.88 3.68
N ASN A 295 -22.45 13.38 4.79
CA ASN A 295 -23.83 13.85 4.92
C ASN A 295 -24.04 15.29 4.40
N LYS A 296 -23.03 15.94 3.80
CA LYS A 296 -23.08 17.33 3.25
C LYS A 296 -23.35 18.41 4.29
N ASN A 297 -23.12 18.12 5.55
CA ASN A 297 -23.40 19.03 6.68
C ASN A 297 -22.24 19.03 7.70
N GLY A 298 -21.05 18.60 7.30
CA GLY A 298 -19.88 18.49 8.14
C GLY A 298 -19.84 17.21 9.00
N THR A 299 -20.71 16.23 8.69
CA THR A 299 -20.71 14.93 9.39
C THR A 299 -20.67 13.76 8.42
N PHE A 300 -20.30 12.58 8.90
CA PHE A 300 -20.25 11.34 8.16
C PHE A 300 -21.09 10.25 8.82
N THR A 301 -21.54 9.28 8.02
CA THR A 301 -22.23 8.08 8.50
C THR A 301 -21.51 6.84 7.97
N ASP A 302 -21.13 5.92 8.87
CA ASP A 302 -20.62 4.62 8.46
C ASP A 302 -21.75 3.77 7.87
N GLN A 303 -21.61 3.40 6.60
CA GLN A 303 -22.57 2.61 5.85
C GLN A 303 -22.02 1.26 5.37
N LEU A 304 -20.88 0.82 5.93
CA LEU A 304 -20.23 -0.43 5.49
C LEU A 304 -21.20 -1.62 5.53
N GLY A 305 -21.85 -1.82 6.67
CA GLY A 305 -22.75 -2.96 6.90
C GLY A 305 -24.01 -2.95 6.03
N ASP A 306 -24.42 -1.78 5.54
CA ASP A 306 -25.60 -1.62 4.69
C ASP A 306 -25.26 -1.80 3.20
N GLN A 307 -24.05 -1.45 2.78
CA GLN A 307 -23.66 -1.41 1.37
C GLN A 307 -22.80 -2.60 0.93
N MET A 308 -22.04 -3.22 1.82
CA MET A 308 -21.13 -4.32 1.51
C MET A 308 -21.54 -5.62 2.19
N GLY A 309 -21.59 -6.72 1.46
CA GLY A 309 -21.94 -8.04 2.00
C GLY A 309 -20.86 -8.62 2.91
N HIS A 310 -19.60 -8.34 2.64
CA HIS A 310 -18.43 -8.76 3.41
C HIS A 310 -17.18 -7.99 3.02
N THR A 311 -16.16 -8.05 3.88
CA THR A 311 -14.88 -7.36 3.71
C THR A 311 -13.69 -8.30 3.93
N SER A 312 -12.48 -7.80 3.71
CA SER A 312 -11.23 -8.47 4.07
C SER A 312 -11.14 -8.68 5.59
N HIS A 313 -10.36 -9.67 6.02
CA HIS A 313 -10.18 -10.00 7.44
C HIS A 313 -8.97 -9.28 8.06
N PHE A 314 -7.88 -9.15 7.29
CA PHE A 314 -6.67 -8.42 7.68
C PHE A 314 -6.41 -7.36 6.63
N SER A 315 -7.29 -6.33 6.61
CA SER A 315 -7.26 -5.30 5.58
C SER A 315 -5.99 -4.46 5.69
N MET A 316 -5.21 -4.44 4.60
CA MET A 316 -3.96 -3.70 4.47
C MET A 316 -4.21 -2.37 3.74
N GLY A 317 -3.38 -2.02 2.77
CA GLY A 317 -3.65 -0.85 1.93
C GLY A 317 -4.86 -1.06 1.03
N ASN A 318 -5.43 0.05 0.58
CA ASN A 318 -6.54 0.06 -0.38
C ASN A 318 -6.31 1.10 -1.49
N ASN A 319 -7.08 0.96 -2.55
CA ASN A 319 -7.17 1.96 -3.61
C ASN A 319 -8.61 2.06 -4.10
N VAL A 320 -9.05 3.28 -4.38
CA VAL A 320 -10.37 3.59 -4.94
C VAL A 320 -10.18 4.14 -6.34
N ALA A 321 -10.82 3.51 -7.32
CA ALA A 321 -10.74 3.90 -8.73
C ALA A 321 -11.92 3.34 -9.54
N ASP A 322 -12.30 4.01 -10.60
CA ASP A 322 -13.19 3.48 -11.64
C ASP A 322 -12.38 2.50 -12.52
N ILE A 323 -12.47 1.19 -12.25
CA ILE A 323 -11.63 0.18 -12.93
C ILE A 323 -12.26 -0.37 -14.21
N ASN A 324 -13.57 -0.23 -14.37
CA ASN A 324 -14.34 -0.76 -15.50
C ASN A 324 -14.81 0.36 -16.46
N ASN A 325 -14.44 1.62 -16.18
CA ASN A 325 -14.80 2.80 -16.95
C ASN A 325 -16.33 3.06 -17.04
N ASP A 326 -17.08 2.72 -15.97
CA ASP A 326 -18.53 2.99 -15.88
C ASP A 326 -18.85 4.33 -15.18
N GLY A 327 -17.83 5.00 -14.65
CA GLY A 327 -17.92 6.30 -13.97
C GLY A 327 -18.20 6.20 -12.48
N LEU A 328 -18.28 5.01 -11.92
CA LEU A 328 -18.43 4.75 -10.48
C LEU A 328 -17.08 4.37 -9.86
N GLN A 329 -16.94 4.64 -8.58
CA GLN A 329 -15.69 4.36 -7.87
C GLN A 329 -15.76 2.99 -7.19
N ASP A 330 -14.87 2.08 -7.61
CA ASP A 330 -14.72 0.75 -7.04
C ASP A 330 -13.66 0.76 -5.94
N ILE A 331 -13.71 -0.21 -5.02
CA ILE A 331 -12.79 -0.27 -3.88
C ILE A 331 -12.04 -1.60 -3.91
N PHE A 332 -10.71 -1.53 -3.91
CA PHE A 332 -9.86 -2.71 -3.79
C PHE A 332 -9.06 -2.66 -2.49
N THR A 333 -9.16 -3.72 -1.69
CA THR A 333 -8.48 -3.87 -0.41
C THR A 333 -7.60 -5.10 -0.43
N LEU A 334 -6.37 -4.96 0.04
CA LEU A 334 -5.40 -6.05 0.16
C LEU A 334 -5.54 -6.80 1.49
N ASP A 335 -5.08 -8.07 1.49
CA ASP A 335 -5.03 -8.98 2.63
C ASP A 335 -3.76 -9.85 2.54
N MET A 336 -3.66 -10.91 3.32
CA MET A 336 -2.47 -11.75 3.47
C MET A 336 -2.59 -13.15 2.84
N LEU A 337 -3.63 -13.45 2.08
CA LEU A 337 -3.83 -14.80 1.53
C LEU A 337 -2.79 -15.14 0.46
N PRO A 338 -1.90 -16.14 0.66
CA PRO A 338 -0.92 -16.51 -0.34
C PRO A 338 -1.56 -17.07 -1.63
N LYS A 339 -0.93 -16.81 -2.78
CA LYS A 339 -1.29 -17.43 -4.06
C LYS A 339 -0.89 -18.92 -4.07
N ASP A 340 0.26 -19.25 -3.49
CA ASP A 340 0.78 -20.61 -3.43
C ASP A 340 0.10 -21.45 -2.36
N ASN A 341 -0.42 -22.63 -2.76
CA ASN A 341 -1.16 -23.52 -1.85
C ASN A 341 -0.31 -24.06 -0.70
N LYS A 342 1.00 -24.29 -0.91
CA LYS A 342 1.91 -24.73 0.16
C LYS A 342 2.08 -23.63 1.19
N ARG A 343 2.27 -22.37 0.75
CA ARG A 343 2.35 -21.22 1.67
C ARG A 343 1.04 -21.03 2.43
N GLN A 344 -0.12 -21.18 1.78
CA GLN A 344 -1.41 -21.16 2.50
C GLN A 344 -1.44 -22.17 3.64
N LYS A 345 -1.03 -23.43 3.40
CA LYS A 345 -1.01 -24.49 4.42
C LYS A 345 0.03 -24.26 5.53
N LEU A 346 1.09 -23.51 5.25
CA LEU A 346 2.14 -23.20 6.23
C LEU A 346 1.81 -21.96 7.07
N LEU A 347 1.10 -20.98 6.52
CA LEU A 347 0.90 -19.69 7.19
C LEU A 347 -0.48 -19.52 7.82
N LEU A 348 -1.46 -20.35 7.43
CA LEU A 348 -2.84 -20.19 7.86
C LEU A 348 -3.27 -21.33 8.77
N SER A 349 -3.75 -20.98 9.94
CA SER A 349 -4.50 -21.90 10.80
C SER A 349 -5.85 -22.21 10.17
N PRO A 350 -6.42 -23.40 10.39
CA PRO A 350 -7.81 -23.71 9.99
C PRO A 350 -8.78 -22.69 10.58
N ASP A 351 -9.80 -22.33 9.79
CA ASP A 351 -10.88 -21.45 10.24
C ASP A 351 -11.60 -22.03 11.48
N ASN A 352 -11.96 -21.13 12.38
CA ASN A 352 -12.72 -21.45 13.59
C ASN A 352 -14.10 -20.82 13.51
N TYR A 353 -15.12 -21.64 13.21
CA TYR A 353 -16.50 -21.19 13.10
C TYR A 353 -17.02 -20.52 14.38
N GLU A 354 -16.67 -21.03 15.56
CA GLU A 354 -17.12 -20.46 16.83
C GLU A 354 -16.55 -19.03 17.06
N LYS A 355 -15.30 -18.82 16.64
CA LYS A 355 -14.65 -17.49 16.67
C LYS A 355 -15.32 -16.55 15.64
N PHE A 356 -15.59 -17.03 14.45
CA PHE A 356 -16.28 -16.27 13.42
C PHE A 356 -17.69 -15.83 13.89
N ASP A 357 -18.50 -16.77 14.42
CA ASP A 357 -19.83 -16.48 14.97
C ASP A 357 -19.77 -15.50 16.14
N LEU A 358 -18.78 -15.64 17.03
CA LEU A 358 -18.57 -14.68 18.13
C LEU A 358 -18.26 -13.27 17.60
N ASN A 359 -17.46 -13.14 16.57
CA ASN A 359 -17.13 -11.84 15.95
C ASN A 359 -18.40 -11.17 15.40
N ILE A 360 -19.23 -11.90 14.65
CA ILE A 360 -20.52 -11.41 14.13
C ILE A 360 -21.43 -10.93 15.25
N ARG A 361 -21.63 -11.76 16.29
CA ARG A 361 -22.46 -11.40 17.44
C ARG A 361 -21.91 -10.22 18.24
N SER A 362 -20.59 -10.01 18.20
CA SER A 362 -19.92 -8.88 18.86
C SER A 362 -20.09 -7.56 18.09
N GLY A 363 -20.64 -7.59 16.89
CA GLY A 363 -20.89 -6.42 16.04
C GLY A 363 -19.81 -6.19 14.99
N PHE A 364 -18.94 -7.18 14.75
CA PHE A 364 -18.04 -7.17 13.60
C PHE A 364 -18.76 -7.64 12.35
N HIS A 365 -18.30 -7.17 11.20
CA HIS A 365 -18.88 -7.56 9.92
C HIS A 365 -18.42 -8.96 9.47
N HIS A 366 -19.03 -9.51 8.40
CA HIS A 366 -18.54 -10.72 7.76
C HIS A 366 -17.19 -10.43 7.10
N GLN A 367 -16.16 -11.20 7.45
CA GLN A 367 -14.80 -10.96 7.01
C GLN A 367 -14.15 -12.27 6.58
N TYR A 368 -13.44 -12.23 5.44
CA TYR A 368 -12.72 -13.39 4.89
C TYR A 368 -11.32 -13.00 4.49
N MET A 369 -10.33 -13.86 4.82
CA MET A 369 -8.93 -13.61 4.51
C MET A 369 -8.68 -13.77 3.01
N ARG A 370 -8.78 -12.68 2.27
CA ARG A 370 -8.39 -12.50 0.87
C ARG A 370 -8.50 -11.04 0.45
N ASN A 371 -7.81 -10.69 -0.62
CA ASN A 371 -8.05 -9.38 -1.25
C ASN A 371 -9.51 -9.29 -1.71
N MET A 372 -10.11 -8.12 -1.54
CA MET A 372 -11.49 -7.85 -1.92
C MET A 372 -11.54 -6.77 -3.01
N LEU A 373 -12.24 -7.07 -4.10
CA LEU A 373 -12.61 -6.09 -5.10
C LEU A 373 -14.11 -5.84 -5.03
N GLN A 374 -14.49 -4.70 -4.49
CA GLN A 374 -15.87 -4.26 -4.34
C GLN A 374 -16.25 -3.39 -5.54
N LEU A 375 -16.97 -3.96 -6.51
CA LEU A 375 -17.53 -3.19 -7.63
C LEU A 375 -18.76 -2.41 -7.16
N ASN A 376 -18.79 -1.13 -7.47
CA ASN A 376 -19.89 -0.23 -7.15
C ASN A 376 -21.05 -0.45 -8.12
N ASN A 377 -22.23 -0.81 -7.63
CA ASN A 377 -23.41 -1.09 -8.47
C ASN A 377 -24.21 0.19 -8.82
N GLY A 378 -23.84 1.36 -8.30
CA GLY A 378 -24.51 2.64 -8.54
C GLY A 378 -25.85 2.82 -7.80
N ASP A 379 -26.22 1.90 -6.94
CA ASP A 379 -27.45 1.90 -6.14
C ASP A 379 -27.21 1.88 -4.62
N ASN A 380 -26.04 2.34 -4.19
CA ASN A 380 -25.52 2.27 -2.82
C ASN A 380 -25.28 0.81 -2.35
N SER A 381 -24.94 -0.09 -3.25
CA SER A 381 -24.48 -1.43 -2.92
C SER A 381 -23.21 -1.78 -3.69
N PHE A 382 -22.49 -2.78 -3.20
CA PHE A 382 -21.27 -3.28 -3.82
C PHE A 382 -21.37 -4.79 -4.08
N SER A 383 -20.74 -5.23 -5.18
CA SER A 383 -20.54 -6.64 -5.50
C SER A 383 -19.07 -7.02 -5.32
N GLU A 384 -18.77 -7.94 -4.40
CA GLU A 384 -17.40 -8.44 -4.25
C GLU A 384 -17.07 -9.44 -5.35
N VAL A 385 -16.06 -9.14 -6.16
CA VAL A 385 -15.68 -9.92 -7.35
C VAL A 385 -14.21 -10.32 -7.40
N GLY A 386 -13.42 -10.12 -6.34
CA GLY A 386 -11.97 -10.34 -6.34
C GLY A 386 -11.54 -11.75 -6.76
N GLN A 387 -12.33 -12.79 -6.43
CA GLN A 387 -12.06 -14.15 -6.89
C GLN A 387 -12.39 -14.32 -8.39
N LEU A 388 -13.48 -13.73 -8.87
CA LEU A 388 -13.83 -13.71 -10.29
C LEU A 388 -12.77 -12.96 -11.10
N ALA A 389 -12.29 -11.84 -10.56
CA ALA A 389 -11.27 -11.00 -11.16
C ALA A 389 -9.87 -11.65 -11.22
N GLY A 390 -9.63 -12.71 -10.44
CA GLY A 390 -8.34 -13.42 -10.39
C GLY A 390 -7.26 -12.75 -9.53
N ILE A 391 -7.62 -11.79 -8.67
CA ILE A 391 -6.69 -10.97 -7.86
C ILE A 391 -6.88 -11.14 -6.35
N SER A 392 -7.61 -12.17 -5.91
CA SER A 392 -7.94 -12.38 -4.50
C SER A 392 -6.78 -12.87 -3.62
N ASN A 393 -5.66 -13.30 -4.20
CA ASN A 393 -4.57 -13.99 -3.49
C ASN A 393 -3.22 -13.48 -3.97
N THR A 394 -2.55 -12.64 -3.18
CA THR A 394 -1.26 -12.04 -3.53
C THR A 394 -0.22 -12.10 -2.41
N ASP A 395 -0.43 -12.99 -1.41
CA ASP A 395 0.39 -13.11 -0.22
C ASP A 395 0.32 -11.81 0.64
N TRP A 396 1.28 -11.55 1.51
CA TRP A 396 1.27 -10.41 2.42
C TRP A 396 1.54 -9.10 1.67
N SER A 397 0.48 -8.47 1.22
CA SER A 397 0.50 -7.34 0.29
C SER A 397 0.20 -6.01 0.96
N TRP A 398 0.74 -4.88 0.43
CA TRP A 398 0.67 -3.58 1.10
C TRP A 398 0.04 -2.47 0.25
N ALA A 399 0.65 -2.09 -0.86
CA ALA A 399 0.19 -0.99 -1.70
C ALA A 399 -0.47 -1.50 -2.98
N PRO A 400 -1.78 -1.38 -3.13
CA PRO A 400 -2.44 -1.55 -4.42
C PRO A 400 -2.43 -0.21 -5.15
N LEU A 401 -2.05 -0.21 -6.43
CA LEU A 401 -2.05 0.97 -7.27
C LEU A 401 -2.74 0.67 -8.60
N PHE A 402 -3.86 1.35 -8.85
CA PHE A 402 -4.53 1.33 -10.14
C PHE A 402 -4.08 2.51 -10.99
N ALA A 403 -3.54 2.22 -12.17
CA ALA A 403 -3.20 3.20 -13.20
C ALA A 403 -3.15 2.51 -14.56
N ASP A 404 -3.31 3.28 -15.63
CA ASP A 404 -3.15 2.80 -17.00
C ASP A 404 -1.64 2.81 -17.32
N PHE A 405 -0.96 1.66 -17.10
CA PHE A 405 0.49 1.56 -17.28
C PHE A 405 0.90 1.24 -18.70
N ASP A 406 0.01 0.68 -19.52
CA ASP A 406 0.31 0.32 -20.92
C ASP A 406 -0.42 1.23 -21.94
N ASN A 407 -1.10 2.28 -21.46
CA ASN A 407 -1.82 3.28 -22.26
C ASN A 407 -2.94 2.68 -23.14
N ASP A 408 -3.62 1.62 -22.68
CA ASP A 408 -4.72 0.95 -23.40
C ASP A 408 -6.12 1.51 -23.07
N GLY A 409 -6.20 2.34 -22.01
CA GLY A 409 -7.41 3.02 -21.52
C GLY A 409 -8.14 2.26 -20.42
N PHE A 410 -7.61 1.14 -19.91
CA PHE A 410 -8.05 0.48 -18.68
C PHE A 410 -6.98 0.63 -17.60
N LYS A 411 -7.42 0.72 -16.35
CA LYS A 411 -6.48 0.79 -15.23
C LYS A 411 -6.00 -0.61 -14.87
N ASP A 412 -4.70 -0.83 -15.02
CA ASP A 412 -3.98 -2.00 -14.54
C ASP A 412 -3.80 -1.95 -13.02
N LEU A 413 -3.33 -3.04 -12.45
CA LEU A 413 -3.12 -3.16 -11.01
C LEU A 413 -1.67 -3.56 -10.70
N PHE A 414 -0.95 -2.68 -10.00
CA PHE A 414 0.33 -3.01 -9.38
C PHE A 414 0.14 -3.25 -7.87
N ILE A 415 0.80 -4.28 -7.31
CA ILE A 415 0.73 -4.63 -5.87
C ILE A 415 2.13 -4.85 -5.32
N THR A 416 2.48 -4.14 -4.24
CA THR A 416 3.68 -4.44 -3.46
C THR A 416 3.44 -5.59 -2.50
N ASN A 417 4.48 -6.43 -2.30
CA ASN A 417 4.37 -7.65 -1.54
C ASN A 417 5.61 -7.91 -0.68
N GLY A 418 5.40 -8.48 0.50
CA GLY A 418 6.46 -8.97 1.37
C GLY A 418 6.32 -8.59 2.83
N TYR A 419 6.59 -9.56 3.68
CA TYR A 419 6.75 -9.41 5.11
C TYR A 419 8.02 -10.13 5.53
N PHE A 420 8.95 -9.44 6.18
CA PHE A 420 10.34 -9.91 6.31
C PHE A 420 10.48 -11.25 7.04
N ARG A 421 9.63 -11.54 8.03
CA ARG A 421 9.64 -12.77 8.81
C ARG A 421 8.27 -13.44 8.83
N ASP A 422 8.17 -14.66 8.40
CA ASP A 422 6.93 -15.46 8.44
C ASP A 422 6.65 -15.97 9.89
N TYR A 423 6.37 -15.05 10.82
CA TYR A 423 6.14 -15.40 12.23
C TYR A 423 4.86 -16.22 12.47
N THR A 424 3.93 -16.23 11.52
CA THR A 424 2.72 -17.06 11.53
C THR A 424 2.95 -18.47 10.98
N ASN A 425 4.17 -18.80 10.53
CA ASN A 425 4.49 -20.12 10.00
C ASN A 425 4.26 -21.21 11.04
N LEU A 426 3.40 -22.20 10.72
CA LEU A 426 2.98 -23.24 11.66
C LEU A 426 4.12 -24.13 12.13
N ASP A 427 5.11 -24.40 11.27
CA ASP A 427 6.30 -25.17 11.67
C ASP A 427 7.15 -24.35 12.65
N PHE A 428 7.27 -23.04 12.42
CA PHE A 428 7.94 -22.14 13.37
C PHE A 428 7.19 -22.03 14.69
N ILE A 429 5.85 -21.93 14.69
CA ILE A 429 5.03 -21.89 15.91
C ILE A 429 5.24 -23.16 16.72
N ASN A 430 5.22 -24.35 16.09
CA ASN A 430 5.48 -25.63 16.75
C ASN A 430 6.91 -25.71 17.32
N TYR A 431 7.90 -25.19 16.59
CA TYR A 431 9.28 -25.07 17.07
C TYR A 431 9.34 -24.15 18.30
N MET A 432 8.72 -22.97 18.24
CA MET A 432 8.70 -22.00 19.33
C MET A 432 8.07 -22.59 20.60
N ASP A 433 6.95 -23.30 20.49
CA ASP A 433 6.29 -23.98 21.61
C ASP A 433 7.21 -25.02 22.25
N SER A 434 7.87 -25.85 21.43
CA SER A 434 8.84 -26.86 21.91
C SER A 434 10.05 -26.22 22.57
N PHE A 435 10.55 -25.10 22.01
CA PHE A 435 11.65 -24.33 22.55
C PHE A 435 11.30 -23.74 23.92
N VAL A 436 10.14 -23.10 24.05
CA VAL A 436 9.64 -22.54 25.32
C VAL A 436 9.50 -23.64 26.38
N GLN A 437 8.90 -24.76 26.02
CA GLN A 437 8.74 -25.91 26.94
C GLN A 437 10.10 -26.44 27.41
N SER A 438 11.11 -26.55 26.53
CA SER A 438 12.44 -27.04 26.87
C SER A 438 13.21 -26.12 27.82
N LYS A 439 13.01 -24.79 27.68
CA LYS A 439 13.67 -23.78 28.54
C LYS A 439 12.96 -23.58 29.88
N GLY A 440 11.67 -23.91 29.95
CA GLY A 440 10.80 -23.67 31.10
C GLY A 440 10.49 -22.16 31.32
N ARG A 441 11.51 -21.33 31.39
CA ARG A 441 11.39 -19.86 31.44
C ARG A 441 12.32 -19.23 30.44
N LEU A 442 11.75 -18.47 29.49
CA LEU A 442 12.54 -17.72 28.52
C LEU A 442 13.34 -16.60 29.19
N GLN A 443 14.60 -16.51 28.84
CA GLN A 443 15.43 -15.35 29.11
C GLN A 443 15.40 -14.40 27.91
N ARG A 444 15.74 -13.15 28.16
CA ARG A 444 15.70 -12.12 27.11
C ARG A 444 16.58 -12.47 25.89
N GLN A 445 17.69 -13.18 26.11
CA GLN A 445 18.59 -13.61 25.04
C GLN A 445 17.99 -14.71 24.16
N ASP A 446 17.13 -15.57 24.72
CA ASP A 446 16.44 -16.65 23.98
C ASP A 446 15.52 -16.09 22.87
N VAL A 447 15.01 -14.85 23.04
CA VAL A 447 14.20 -14.17 22.02
C VAL A 447 14.99 -13.95 20.73
N LEU A 448 16.29 -13.61 20.80
CA LEU A 448 17.11 -13.46 19.60
C LEU A 448 17.37 -14.79 18.88
N GLU A 449 17.44 -15.89 19.64
CA GLU A 449 17.54 -17.23 19.07
C GLU A 449 16.27 -17.58 18.30
N LEU A 450 15.09 -17.36 18.91
CA LEU A 450 13.79 -17.55 18.23
C LEU A 450 13.67 -16.74 16.95
N ILE A 451 14.06 -15.46 16.96
CA ILE A 451 13.97 -14.58 15.78
C ILE A 451 14.86 -15.10 14.63
N LYS A 452 16.05 -15.64 14.94
CA LYS A 452 16.95 -16.19 13.91
C LYS A 452 16.39 -17.44 13.22
N GLU A 453 15.65 -18.25 13.97
CA GLU A 453 15.01 -19.47 13.44
C GLU A 453 13.70 -19.18 12.70
N MET A 454 13.17 -17.97 12.81
CA MET A 454 11.96 -17.55 12.11
C MET A 454 12.20 -17.49 10.60
N PRO A 455 11.40 -18.17 9.77
CA PRO A 455 11.57 -18.12 8.32
C PRO A 455 11.50 -16.70 7.77
N ALA A 456 12.29 -16.41 6.75
CA ALA A 456 12.22 -15.17 6.00
C ALA A 456 11.60 -15.43 4.63
N SER A 457 10.68 -14.58 4.19
CA SER A 457 10.13 -14.61 2.85
C SER A 457 10.83 -13.57 1.96
N ASN A 458 11.02 -13.94 0.68
CA ASN A 458 11.42 -13.03 -0.38
C ASN A 458 10.39 -13.19 -1.49
N LEU A 459 9.34 -12.41 -1.42
CA LEU A 459 8.23 -12.46 -2.34
C LEU A 459 8.46 -11.47 -3.50
N THR A 460 7.78 -11.69 -4.62
CA THR A 460 7.77 -10.75 -5.74
C THR A 460 6.55 -9.86 -5.66
N ASN A 461 6.68 -8.65 -6.18
CA ASN A 461 5.53 -7.78 -6.44
C ASN A 461 4.67 -8.37 -7.56
N PHE A 462 3.42 -7.91 -7.67
CA PHE A 462 2.52 -8.31 -8.72
C PHE A 462 2.18 -7.15 -9.65
N TYR A 463 2.06 -7.48 -10.92
CA TYR A 463 1.50 -6.62 -11.94
C TYR A 463 0.44 -7.39 -12.72
N TYR A 464 -0.75 -6.84 -12.81
CA TYR A 464 -1.88 -7.42 -13.51
C TYR A 464 -2.39 -6.46 -14.56
N THR A 465 -2.48 -6.92 -15.80
CA THR A 465 -3.17 -6.16 -16.86
C THR A 465 -4.67 -6.36 -16.76
N ASN A 466 -5.41 -5.27 -16.92
CA ASN A 466 -6.87 -5.25 -16.94
C ASN A 466 -7.37 -5.52 -18.35
N LYS A 467 -8.24 -6.52 -18.53
CA LYS A 467 -8.75 -6.89 -19.87
C LYS A 467 -10.04 -6.21 -20.26
N ASP A 468 -10.93 -6.04 -19.32
CA ASP A 468 -12.32 -5.66 -19.62
C ASP A 468 -13.01 -4.93 -18.45
N GLY A 469 -12.24 -4.49 -17.48
CA GLY A 469 -12.73 -3.82 -16.26
C GLY A 469 -13.06 -4.77 -15.12
N VAL A 470 -13.05 -6.09 -15.34
CA VAL A 470 -13.37 -7.09 -14.30
C VAL A 470 -12.31 -8.18 -14.20
N HIS A 471 -11.72 -8.63 -15.32
CA HIS A 471 -10.76 -9.73 -15.35
C HIS A 471 -9.34 -9.22 -15.49
N PHE A 472 -8.49 -9.66 -14.58
CA PHE A 472 -7.08 -9.29 -14.52
C PHE A 472 -6.17 -10.48 -14.82
N ASN A 473 -5.09 -10.25 -15.58
CA ASN A 473 -4.08 -11.25 -15.87
C ASN A 473 -2.78 -10.92 -15.18
N ASP A 474 -2.23 -11.88 -14.45
CA ASP A 474 -0.89 -11.78 -13.90
C ASP A 474 0.16 -11.76 -15.03
N GLN A 475 0.85 -10.63 -15.14
CA GLN A 475 1.93 -10.37 -16.10
C GLN A 475 3.24 -10.04 -15.39
N SER A 476 3.36 -10.34 -14.09
CA SER A 476 4.48 -9.91 -13.25
C SER A 476 5.86 -10.33 -13.79
N GLN A 477 5.96 -11.52 -14.39
CA GLN A 477 7.20 -12.01 -14.97
C GLN A 477 7.49 -11.33 -16.31
N GLU A 478 6.50 -11.29 -17.19
CA GLU A 478 6.57 -10.74 -18.53
C GLU A 478 6.80 -9.23 -18.51
N ALA A 479 6.21 -8.55 -17.54
CA ALA A 479 6.39 -7.11 -17.36
C ALA A 479 7.74 -6.72 -16.70
N GLY A 480 8.55 -7.68 -16.23
CA GLY A 480 9.84 -7.38 -15.61
C GLY A 480 9.79 -7.00 -14.11
N ILE A 481 8.63 -7.14 -13.45
CA ILE A 481 8.42 -6.73 -12.04
C ILE A 481 8.86 -7.80 -11.02
N ALA A 482 9.09 -9.02 -11.44
CA ALA A 482 9.26 -10.17 -10.54
C ALA A 482 10.61 -10.22 -9.80
N GLN A 483 11.12 -9.10 -9.31
CA GLN A 483 12.29 -9.04 -8.44
C GLN A 483 11.90 -9.30 -6.99
N PRO A 484 12.45 -10.35 -6.34
CA PRO A 484 12.12 -10.64 -4.94
C PRO A 484 12.57 -9.52 -4.00
N ALA A 485 11.65 -9.05 -3.17
CA ALA A 485 11.95 -8.03 -2.14
C ALA A 485 10.92 -8.11 -0.99
N ASN A 486 11.09 -7.27 0.02
CA ASN A 486 10.05 -6.96 1.00
C ASN A 486 9.62 -5.52 0.75
N SER A 487 8.66 -5.39 -0.16
CA SER A 487 8.18 -4.12 -0.69
C SER A 487 6.94 -3.64 0.08
N ASN A 488 6.89 -2.34 0.40
CA ASN A 488 5.81 -1.77 1.20
C ASN A 488 5.17 -0.58 0.46
N GLY A 489 5.51 0.67 0.81
CA GLY A 489 5.00 1.83 0.09
C GLY A 489 5.51 1.89 -1.35
N ALA A 490 4.64 2.31 -2.25
CA ALA A 490 4.98 2.52 -3.66
C ALA A 490 4.18 3.67 -4.25
N ILE A 491 4.70 4.22 -5.33
CA ILE A 491 4.05 5.24 -6.14
C ILE A 491 4.22 4.94 -7.63
N TYR A 492 3.37 5.55 -8.43
CA TYR A 492 3.59 5.74 -9.86
C TYR A 492 3.69 7.23 -10.19
N THR A 493 4.48 7.56 -11.19
CA THR A 493 4.63 8.92 -11.72
C THR A 493 5.47 8.85 -12.99
N ASP A 494 5.31 9.83 -13.88
CA ASP A 494 6.14 10.01 -15.06
C ASP A 494 7.41 10.77 -14.64
N LEU A 495 8.56 10.07 -14.54
CA LEU A 495 9.82 10.61 -14.00
C LEU A 495 10.72 11.28 -15.05
N ASP A 496 10.53 10.98 -16.32
CA ASP A 496 11.31 11.57 -17.41
C ASP A 496 10.48 12.38 -18.42
N ASN A 497 9.18 12.55 -18.12
CA ASN A 497 8.22 13.30 -18.94
C ASN A 497 8.03 12.73 -20.35
N ASP A 498 8.10 11.39 -20.51
CA ASP A 498 7.87 10.72 -21.78
C ASP A 498 6.41 10.29 -21.99
N GLY A 499 5.59 10.36 -20.93
CA GLY A 499 4.16 10.06 -20.92
C GLY A 499 3.82 8.64 -20.51
N ASP A 500 4.78 7.89 -20.00
CA ASP A 500 4.58 6.56 -19.46
C ASP A 500 4.73 6.60 -17.92
N LEU A 501 3.91 5.86 -17.17
CA LEU A 501 3.94 5.87 -15.72
C LEU A 501 4.99 4.92 -15.17
N ASP A 502 6.03 5.46 -14.55
CA ASP A 502 7.09 4.72 -13.86
C ASP A 502 6.67 4.29 -12.46
N LEU A 503 7.40 3.33 -11.87
CA LEU A 503 7.15 2.83 -10.52
C LEU A 503 8.33 3.07 -9.59
N VAL A 504 8.04 3.55 -8.37
CA VAL A 504 9.05 3.72 -7.29
C VAL A 504 8.57 3.01 -6.03
N ILE A 505 9.45 2.17 -5.45
CA ILE A 505 9.08 1.24 -4.37
C ILE A 505 10.06 1.33 -3.22
N ASN A 506 9.54 1.47 -2.01
CA ASN A 506 10.29 1.41 -0.76
C ASN A 506 10.41 -0.05 -0.30
N ASN A 507 11.64 -0.53 -0.16
CA ASN A 507 11.93 -1.91 0.21
C ASN A 507 12.62 -2.01 1.58
N ILE A 508 12.21 -2.96 2.41
CA ILE A 508 12.93 -3.31 3.65
C ILE A 508 14.20 -4.08 3.31
N ASN A 509 15.33 -3.62 3.85
CA ASN A 509 16.66 -4.26 3.76
C ASN A 509 17.15 -4.51 2.32
N LYS A 510 16.59 -3.80 1.35
CA LYS A 510 17.04 -3.71 -0.03
C LYS A 510 16.98 -2.27 -0.52
N PRO A 511 17.77 -1.89 -1.55
CA PRO A 511 17.61 -0.60 -2.20
C PRO A 511 16.17 -0.36 -2.65
N ALA A 512 15.77 0.91 -2.70
CA ALA A 512 14.52 1.27 -3.36
C ALA A 512 14.55 0.81 -4.83
N PHE A 513 13.42 0.33 -5.33
CA PHE A 513 13.30 0.03 -6.74
C PHE A 513 12.76 1.24 -7.50
N ILE A 514 13.40 1.56 -8.60
CA ILE A 514 12.91 2.53 -9.59
C ILE A 514 12.82 1.78 -10.91
N TYR A 515 11.60 1.60 -11.38
CA TYR A 515 11.32 0.96 -12.66
C TYR A 515 10.93 2.03 -13.67
N ARG A 516 11.68 2.11 -14.76
CA ARG A 516 11.27 2.85 -15.94
C ARG A 516 10.23 2.03 -16.69
N ASN A 517 9.16 2.66 -17.07
CA ASN A 517 8.19 2.10 -18.00
C ASN A 517 8.71 2.27 -19.44
N ASP A 518 8.78 1.18 -20.18
CA ASP A 518 9.27 1.14 -21.56
C ASP A 518 8.10 0.85 -22.53
N THR A 519 6.91 1.42 -22.28
CA THR A 519 5.75 1.25 -23.17
C THR A 519 6.11 1.63 -24.60
N GLN A 520 5.80 0.75 -25.53
CA GLN A 520 6.20 0.97 -26.93
C GLN A 520 5.43 2.14 -27.53
N LYS A 521 6.17 3.14 -28.02
CA LYS A 521 5.60 4.30 -28.71
C LYS A 521 4.67 3.85 -29.85
N GLY A 522 3.38 4.23 -29.73
CA GLY A 522 2.35 3.90 -30.72
C GLY A 522 1.33 2.86 -30.27
N ASN A 523 1.47 2.25 -29.09
CA ASN A 523 0.47 1.35 -28.52
C ASN A 523 -0.73 2.10 -27.90
N GLY A 524 -0.57 3.37 -27.53
CA GLY A 524 -1.61 4.22 -26.95
C GLY A 524 -1.33 5.69 -27.19
N ASN A 525 -2.19 6.53 -26.65
CA ASN A 525 -2.00 7.97 -26.50
C ASN A 525 -2.35 8.30 -25.06
N PHE A 526 -1.63 9.19 -24.45
CA PHE A 526 -1.89 9.67 -23.12
C PHE A 526 -2.33 11.13 -23.09
N LEU A 527 -2.90 11.56 -21.96
CA LEU A 527 -3.22 12.95 -21.67
C LEU A 527 -2.90 13.24 -20.19
N ASN A 528 -1.90 14.07 -19.96
CA ASN A 528 -1.57 14.56 -18.62
C ASN A 528 -2.36 15.83 -18.31
N ILE A 529 -3.05 15.86 -17.16
CA ILE A 529 -3.82 17.02 -16.69
C ILE A 529 -3.27 17.45 -15.33
N GLN A 530 -2.79 18.69 -15.29
CA GLN A 530 -2.43 19.36 -14.04
C GLN A 530 -3.53 20.37 -13.68
N LEU A 531 -4.12 20.21 -12.48
CA LEU A 531 -5.15 21.12 -12.00
C LEU A 531 -4.54 22.34 -11.32
N LYS A 532 -5.24 23.47 -11.45
CA LYS A 532 -4.93 24.69 -10.73
C LYS A 532 -6.18 25.23 -10.06
N GLY A 533 -6.28 25.08 -8.76
CA GLY A 533 -7.35 25.63 -7.95
C GLY A 533 -7.24 27.15 -7.78
N ASN A 534 -8.34 27.76 -7.40
CA ASN A 534 -8.46 29.22 -7.24
C ASN A 534 -8.58 29.69 -5.78
N GLN A 535 -8.45 28.76 -4.84
CA GLN A 535 -8.48 29.00 -3.39
C GLN A 535 -7.26 28.33 -2.75
N LYS A 536 -7.34 27.95 -1.49
CA LYS A 536 -6.24 27.25 -0.79
C LYS A 536 -6.02 25.81 -1.25
N ASN A 537 -7.02 25.16 -1.85
CA ASN A 537 -6.85 23.87 -2.52
C ASN A 537 -6.25 24.09 -3.93
N THR A 538 -4.98 24.48 -3.98
CA THR A 538 -4.31 24.94 -5.22
C THR A 538 -4.11 23.83 -6.25
N HIS A 539 -4.06 22.57 -5.83
CA HIS A 539 -3.90 21.39 -6.70
C HIS A 539 -5.22 20.69 -7.02
N GLY A 540 -6.36 21.25 -6.59
CA GLY A 540 -7.71 20.75 -6.91
C GLY A 540 -7.98 19.35 -6.35
N ILE A 541 -7.44 19.02 -5.17
CA ILE A 541 -7.70 17.73 -4.49
C ILE A 541 -9.22 17.54 -4.31
N GLY A 542 -9.73 16.35 -4.64
CA GLY A 542 -11.15 16.03 -4.64
C GLY A 542 -11.89 16.35 -5.95
N SER A 543 -11.21 16.92 -6.96
CA SER A 543 -11.82 17.17 -8.27
C SER A 543 -11.97 15.89 -9.08
N LYS A 544 -13.14 15.68 -9.68
CA LYS A 544 -13.44 14.55 -10.58
C LYS A 544 -13.33 15.02 -12.04
N ILE A 545 -12.53 14.33 -12.84
CA ILE A 545 -12.28 14.62 -14.24
C ILE A 545 -12.75 13.43 -15.08
N SER A 546 -13.56 13.74 -16.11
CA SER A 546 -13.99 12.73 -17.10
C SER A 546 -13.51 13.13 -18.49
N ILE A 547 -12.88 12.20 -19.19
CA ILE A 547 -12.54 12.36 -20.61
C ILE A 547 -13.41 11.44 -21.46
N TYR A 548 -13.74 11.92 -22.66
CA TYR A 548 -14.56 11.20 -23.62
C TYR A 548 -13.80 11.10 -24.93
N ALA A 549 -13.30 9.92 -25.26
CA ALA A 549 -12.51 9.68 -26.45
C ALA A 549 -12.93 8.40 -27.17
N LYS A 550 -13.17 8.47 -28.48
CA LYS A 550 -13.49 7.30 -29.34
C LYS A 550 -14.64 6.42 -28.79
N GLY A 551 -15.61 7.01 -28.09
CA GLY A 551 -16.76 6.30 -27.52
C GLY A 551 -16.46 5.59 -26.18
N LYS A 552 -15.27 5.76 -25.61
CA LYS A 552 -14.91 5.34 -24.25
C LYS A 552 -14.98 6.56 -23.32
N THR A 553 -15.28 6.31 -22.05
CA THR A 553 -15.20 7.29 -20.96
C THR A 553 -14.14 6.82 -20.00
N GLN A 554 -13.29 7.70 -19.53
CA GLN A 554 -12.38 7.44 -18.41
C GLN A 554 -12.61 8.49 -17.33
N VAL A 555 -12.59 8.09 -16.08
CA VAL A 555 -12.79 8.96 -14.93
C VAL A 555 -11.64 8.82 -13.96
N LEU A 556 -11.06 9.94 -13.56
CA LEU A 556 -10.08 10.02 -12.48
C LEU A 556 -10.50 11.07 -11.45
N GLU A 557 -10.20 10.82 -10.20
CA GLU A 557 -10.30 11.81 -9.14
C GLU A 557 -8.91 12.24 -8.67
N GLN A 558 -8.75 13.54 -8.46
CA GLN A 558 -7.53 14.13 -7.95
C GLN A 558 -7.39 13.83 -6.45
N MET A 559 -6.85 12.68 -6.16
CA MET A 559 -6.53 12.23 -4.81
C MET A 559 -5.15 11.56 -4.83
N PRO A 560 -4.08 12.35 -4.59
CA PRO A 560 -2.71 11.82 -4.70
C PRO A 560 -2.32 10.88 -3.55
N THR A 561 -2.93 10.99 -2.35
CA THR A 561 -2.64 10.07 -1.25
C THR A 561 -3.42 8.78 -1.44
N ARG A 562 -2.73 7.71 -1.87
CA ARG A 562 -3.33 6.40 -2.18
C ARG A 562 -2.35 5.24 -1.99
N GLY A 563 -2.86 4.03 -2.08
CA GLY A 563 -2.08 2.81 -1.89
C GLY A 563 -1.76 2.58 -0.42
N TYR A 564 -0.51 2.68 -0.03
CA TYR A 564 -0.04 2.43 1.34
C TYR A 564 1.11 3.36 1.71
N LEU A 565 0.94 4.14 2.77
CA LEU A 565 1.93 5.07 3.35
C LEU A 565 2.52 6.11 2.38
N SER A 566 1.95 6.29 1.20
CA SER A 566 2.58 6.94 0.05
C SER A 566 1.69 8.02 -0.58
N THR A 567 2.30 8.86 -1.43
CA THR A 567 1.60 9.91 -2.19
C THR A 567 2.15 9.95 -3.61
N VAL A 568 1.29 9.71 -4.61
CA VAL A 568 1.60 9.78 -6.04
C VAL A 568 1.61 11.23 -6.54
N SER A 569 1.98 11.44 -7.81
CA SER A 569 1.94 12.76 -8.43
C SER A 569 0.54 13.38 -8.43
N SER A 570 0.49 14.72 -8.34
CA SER A 570 -0.74 15.50 -8.54
C SER A 570 -1.10 15.70 -10.02
N ILE A 571 -0.35 15.12 -10.95
CA ILE A 571 -0.68 15.09 -12.37
C ILE A 571 -1.57 13.88 -12.63
N LEU A 572 -2.75 14.11 -13.20
CA LEU A 572 -3.66 13.04 -13.59
C LEU A 572 -3.28 12.55 -14.98
N HIS A 573 -3.10 11.24 -15.12
CA HIS A 573 -2.70 10.57 -16.34
C HIS A 573 -3.86 9.71 -16.88
N PHE A 574 -4.27 9.99 -18.14
CA PHE A 574 -5.32 9.29 -18.89
C PHE A 574 -4.78 8.63 -20.14
#